data_1bf593c42757f0935a8de424dc6b5da0
#
_entry.id   1bf593c42757f0935a8de424dc6b5da0
#
_cell.length_a   1.000
_cell.length_b   1.000
_cell.length_c   1.000
_cell.angle_alpha   90.00
_cell.angle_beta   90.00
_cell.angle_gamma   90.00
#
_symmetry.space_group_name_H-M   'P 1'
#
loop_
_entity.id
_entity.type
_entity.pdbx_description
1 polymer ?
#
loop_
_entity_poly.entity_id
_entity_poly.type
_entity_poly.pdbx_seq_one_letter_code
_entity_poly.pdbx_strand_id
1 'polypeptide(L)'
;VIVLDGLRPDYVTQEAMPNVYALGQRGVVCANHHSVFPTVTRVNSSTFSTGCYPARHGIMGNTIYVPAVDKEQGFSTGDAKNLMKLNEVTGGKVLTVPTLGEILESAGMKLFVASSGSSGSSFLLNPHVKGGGIVNTEMVLPESAKAHVDELLGPVPDEAIPNAPANRRIIDGLLRIGVDEHQSNMIFLWVTDPDHTAHPKGIGSVETTAALKHVDEEVGRLLESLKAKGLDDETNIFITSDHGFSTQTGKNSIPQLLVQRGVKKSLASTDVIVSEGAVYVDNHDPDKTRAIVEVLQSTDWIGAVFTKAKTSGDIDGSVPGTFSFDSIYWDHDRAGDILTDANWSDDANDKGWKGTTLLQGVAGHGTSSPYDIHNTLIAAGPGIKQ
;
A
#
# COMPACT_ATOMS: atom_id res chain seq x y z
N VAL A 1 6.78 -9.95 10.00
CA VAL A 1 5.83 -9.80 8.88
C VAL A 1 6.62 -9.40 7.64
N ILE A 2 6.46 -10.16 6.56
CA ILE A 2 7.11 -9.94 5.27
C ILE A 2 6.01 -9.49 4.31
N VAL A 3 6.06 -8.26 3.87
CA VAL A 3 5.16 -7.69 2.85
C VAL A 3 5.91 -7.72 1.52
N LEU A 4 5.40 -8.49 0.57
CA LEU A 4 5.86 -8.53 -0.81
C LEU A 4 4.86 -7.72 -1.63
N ASP A 5 5.25 -6.49 -1.97
CA ASP A 5 4.39 -5.48 -2.58
C ASP A 5 3.77 -5.99 -3.90
N GLY A 6 2.44 -5.94 -4.01
CA GLY A 6 1.73 -6.39 -5.20
C GLY A 6 1.70 -7.91 -5.43
N LEU A 7 1.97 -8.75 -4.40
CA LEU A 7 2.01 -10.20 -4.55
C LEU A 7 0.62 -10.81 -4.68
N ARG A 8 0.24 -11.17 -5.89
CA ARG A 8 -0.99 -11.92 -6.20
C ARG A 8 -0.91 -13.37 -5.67
N PRO A 9 -2.03 -13.97 -5.22
CA PRO A 9 -2.02 -15.36 -4.77
C PRO A 9 -1.62 -16.37 -5.87
N ASP A 10 -1.96 -16.10 -7.12
CA ASP A 10 -1.65 -16.96 -8.26
C ASP A 10 -0.17 -16.88 -8.72
N TYR A 11 0.63 -15.96 -8.16
CA TYR A 11 2.08 -15.96 -8.31
C TYR A 11 2.79 -17.02 -7.46
N VAL A 12 2.17 -17.41 -6.32
CA VAL A 12 2.79 -18.34 -5.37
C VAL A 12 2.58 -19.78 -5.82
N THR A 13 3.45 -20.25 -6.69
CA THR A 13 3.48 -21.62 -7.18
C THR A 13 4.81 -22.30 -6.83
N GLN A 14 4.84 -23.63 -6.84
CA GLN A 14 6.07 -24.38 -6.60
C GLN A 14 7.16 -24.07 -7.64
N GLU A 15 6.78 -23.67 -8.85
CA GLU A 15 7.69 -23.33 -9.93
C GLU A 15 8.24 -21.92 -9.80
N ALA A 16 7.37 -20.94 -9.53
CA ALA A 16 7.72 -19.52 -9.53
C ALA A 16 8.35 -19.06 -8.21
N MET A 17 7.84 -19.56 -7.07
CA MET A 17 8.24 -19.14 -5.72
C MET A 17 8.36 -20.35 -4.77
N PRO A 18 9.31 -21.27 -4.98
CA PRO A 18 9.41 -22.52 -4.25
C PRO A 18 9.58 -22.37 -2.73
N ASN A 19 10.30 -21.34 -2.24
CA ASN A 19 10.52 -21.10 -0.82
C ASN A 19 9.24 -20.59 -0.12
N VAL A 20 8.56 -19.63 -0.74
CA VAL A 20 7.27 -19.10 -0.24
C VAL A 20 6.21 -20.19 -0.30
N TYR A 21 6.15 -20.96 -1.39
CA TYR A 21 5.24 -22.09 -1.55
C TYR A 21 5.49 -23.14 -0.46
N ALA A 22 6.75 -23.54 -0.23
CA ALA A 22 7.11 -24.51 0.81
C ALA A 22 6.75 -24.02 2.23
N LEU A 23 6.88 -22.71 2.49
CA LEU A 23 6.42 -22.12 3.76
C LEU A 23 4.92 -22.31 3.94
N GLY A 24 4.13 -22.10 2.89
CA GLY A 24 2.69 -22.34 2.90
C GLY A 24 2.32 -23.81 3.16
N GLN A 25 3.09 -24.76 2.64
CA GLN A 25 2.84 -26.20 2.86
C GLN A 25 3.08 -26.64 4.32
N ARG A 26 3.94 -25.95 5.06
CA ARG A 26 4.21 -26.23 6.49
C ARG A 26 3.47 -25.30 7.46
N GLY A 27 2.66 -24.40 6.95
CA GLY A 27 1.90 -23.40 7.70
C GLY A 27 0.44 -23.35 7.27
N VAL A 28 -0.12 -22.16 7.23
CA VAL A 28 -1.49 -21.87 6.81
C VAL A 28 -1.46 -20.91 5.62
N VAL A 29 -2.21 -21.26 4.57
CA VAL A 29 -2.50 -20.36 3.43
C VAL A 29 -3.93 -19.85 3.58
N CYS A 30 -4.10 -18.55 3.71
CA CYS A 30 -5.41 -17.91 3.82
C CYS A 30 -6.02 -17.71 2.41
N ALA A 31 -6.96 -18.56 2.02
CA ALA A 31 -7.53 -18.56 0.68
C ALA A 31 -8.38 -17.31 0.35
N ASN A 32 -8.88 -16.60 1.35
CA ASN A 32 -9.75 -15.43 1.19
C ASN A 32 -9.17 -14.19 1.90
N HIS A 33 -7.87 -13.97 1.78
CA HIS A 33 -7.27 -12.75 2.29
C HIS A 33 -7.50 -11.58 1.33
N HIS A 34 -7.87 -10.43 1.88
CA HIS A 34 -8.19 -9.23 1.13
C HIS A 34 -7.42 -8.03 1.66
N SER A 35 -6.94 -7.19 0.75
CA SER A 35 -6.49 -5.84 1.07
C SER A 35 -7.67 -4.93 1.41
N VAL A 36 -7.36 -3.81 2.04
CA VAL A 36 -8.34 -2.75 2.30
C VAL A 36 -8.48 -1.88 1.05
N PHE A 37 -9.72 -1.46 0.75
CA PHE A 37 -9.99 -0.52 -0.34
C PHE A 37 -9.93 0.94 0.14
N PRO A 38 -9.34 1.86 -0.65
CA PRO A 38 -8.66 1.64 -1.93
C PRO A 38 -7.43 0.74 -1.81
N THR A 39 -7.25 -0.16 -2.80
CA THR A 39 -6.21 -1.19 -2.81
C THR A 39 -4.85 -0.59 -3.19
N VAL A 40 -4.38 0.34 -2.36
CA VAL A 40 -3.15 1.10 -2.59
C VAL A 40 -2.19 1.00 -1.40
N THR A 41 -0.91 1.07 -1.69
CA THR A 41 0.20 0.78 -0.76
C THR A 41 0.08 1.52 0.57
N ARG A 42 -0.14 2.85 0.56
CA ARG A 42 -0.09 3.66 1.80
C ARG A 42 -1.34 3.49 2.67
N VAL A 43 -2.48 3.20 2.07
CA VAL A 43 -3.68 2.80 2.82
C VAL A 43 -3.42 1.49 3.56
N ASN A 44 -2.90 0.48 2.85
CA ASN A 44 -2.65 -0.83 3.43
C ASN A 44 -1.46 -0.85 4.41
N SER A 45 -0.39 -0.07 4.19
CA SER A 45 0.68 0.06 5.20
C SER A 45 0.16 0.69 6.51
N SER A 46 -0.74 1.67 6.41
CA SER A 46 -1.43 2.23 7.59
C SER A 46 -2.34 1.21 8.27
N THR A 47 -3.02 0.37 7.51
CA THR A 47 -3.83 -0.72 8.03
C THR A 47 -2.96 -1.76 8.76
N PHE A 48 -1.80 -2.15 8.23
CA PHE A 48 -0.87 -3.05 8.91
C PHE A 48 -0.39 -2.49 10.26
N SER A 49 -0.10 -1.19 10.32
CA SER A 49 0.39 -0.58 11.56
C SER A 49 -0.68 -0.26 12.59
N THR A 50 -1.96 -0.22 12.22
CA THR A 50 -3.04 0.21 13.12
C THR A 50 -4.12 -0.85 13.36
N GLY A 51 -4.23 -1.84 12.48
CA GLY A 51 -5.36 -2.79 12.47
C GLY A 51 -6.70 -2.13 12.12
N CYS A 52 -6.69 -0.95 11.50
CA CYS A 52 -7.89 -0.15 11.22
C CYS A 52 -8.06 0.10 9.72
N TYR A 53 -9.29 0.43 9.31
CA TYR A 53 -9.64 0.92 7.98
C TYR A 53 -9.36 2.43 7.81
N PRO A 54 -9.36 2.97 6.58
CA PRO A 54 -9.15 4.39 6.28
C PRO A 54 -10.01 5.35 7.11
N ALA A 55 -11.27 5.00 7.34
CA ALA A 55 -12.19 5.76 8.20
C ALA A 55 -11.67 5.98 9.64
N ARG A 56 -10.69 5.19 10.09
CA ARG A 56 -10.13 5.29 11.43
C ARG A 56 -8.70 5.79 11.44
N HIS A 57 -7.85 5.37 10.49
CA HIS A 57 -6.44 5.78 10.48
C HIS A 57 -6.17 7.07 9.69
N GLY A 58 -7.08 7.49 8.79
CA GLY A 58 -7.04 8.78 8.12
C GLY A 58 -6.04 8.92 6.96
N ILE A 59 -5.48 7.83 6.43
CA ILE A 59 -4.74 7.81 5.16
C ILE A 59 -5.69 7.30 4.09
N MET A 60 -6.09 8.20 3.19
CA MET A 60 -7.21 7.99 2.28
C MET A 60 -6.80 7.46 0.90
N GLY A 61 -5.51 7.52 0.56
CA GLY A 61 -4.96 7.13 -0.75
C GLY A 61 -3.45 7.27 -0.80
N ASN A 62 -2.85 6.92 -1.93
CA ASN A 62 -1.44 7.16 -2.21
C ASN A 62 -1.13 8.64 -2.41
N THR A 63 -2.13 9.40 -2.81
CA THR A 63 -2.13 10.86 -2.84
C THR A 63 -3.39 11.36 -2.14
N ILE A 64 -3.26 12.32 -1.24
CA ILE A 64 -4.39 12.88 -0.48
C ILE A 64 -4.36 14.41 -0.51
N TYR A 65 -5.51 15.03 -0.36
CA TYR A 65 -5.61 16.48 -0.24
C TYR A 65 -5.96 16.86 1.20
N VAL A 66 -5.08 17.63 1.82
CA VAL A 66 -5.30 18.23 3.14
C VAL A 66 -4.86 19.71 3.06
N PRO A 67 -5.78 20.68 3.11
CA PRO A 67 -5.49 22.09 2.89
C PRO A 67 -4.42 22.69 3.83
N ALA A 68 -4.26 22.11 5.02
CA ALA A 68 -3.23 22.53 5.97
C ALA A 68 -1.80 22.14 5.52
N VAL A 69 -1.65 21.18 4.61
CA VAL A 69 -0.37 20.75 4.02
C VAL A 69 -0.13 21.45 2.69
N ASP A 70 -1.11 21.42 1.78
CA ASP A 70 -1.09 22.07 0.48
C ASP A 70 -2.50 22.55 0.15
N LYS A 71 -2.65 23.82 -0.24
CA LYS A 71 -3.95 24.44 -0.54
C LYS A 71 -4.37 24.29 -2.00
N GLU A 72 -3.45 23.93 -2.87
CA GLU A 72 -3.66 23.97 -4.31
C GLU A 72 -3.82 22.61 -4.93
N GLN A 73 -3.23 21.56 -4.30
CA GLN A 73 -3.23 20.20 -4.85
C GLN A 73 -3.10 19.13 -3.76
N GLY A 74 -3.39 17.88 -4.15
CA GLY A 74 -3.04 16.71 -3.35
C GLY A 74 -1.51 16.51 -3.27
N PHE A 75 -1.06 15.89 -2.21
CA PHE A 75 0.35 15.52 -2.01
C PHE A 75 0.52 14.00 -1.89
N SER A 76 1.66 13.51 -2.35
CA SER A 76 2.03 12.10 -2.25
C SER A 76 2.25 11.68 -0.79
N THR A 77 1.56 10.64 -0.34
CA THR A 77 1.82 9.95 0.93
C THR A 77 2.97 8.95 0.83
N GLY A 78 3.55 8.79 -0.36
CA GLY A 78 4.76 8.01 -0.61
C GLY A 78 6.05 8.70 -0.17
N ASP A 79 6.03 10.02 0.02
CA ASP A 79 7.16 10.79 0.56
C ASP A 79 6.97 11.01 2.07
N ALA A 80 7.89 10.47 2.87
CA ALA A 80 7.88 10.63 4.32
C ALA A 80 7.92 12.11 4.77
N LYS A 81 8.53 13.01 4.00
CA LYS A 81 8.57 14.44 4.32
C LYS A 81 7.17 15.06 4.31
N ASN A 82 6.33 14.67 3.35
CA ASN A 82 4.95 15.11 3.29
C ASN A 82 4.15 14.59 4.50
N LEU A 83 4.37 13.35 4.89
CA LEU A 83 3.74 12.76 6.07
C LEU A 83 4.24 13.36 7.37
N MET A 84 5.51 13.71 7.48
CA MET A 84 6.06 14.46 8.62
C MET A 84 5.43 15.85 8.72
N LYS A 85 5.24 16.53 7.58
CA LYS A 85 4.52 17.81 7.55
C LYS A 85 3.06 17.64 7.96
N LEU A 86 2.36 16.59 7.46
CA LEU A 86 1.01 16.25 7.91
C LEU A 86 0.97 16.00 9.43
N ASN A 87 1.95 15.27 9.97
CA ASN A 87 2.07 14.99 11.40
C ASN A 87 2.21 16.27 12.22
N GLU A 88 3.05 17.21 11.76
CA GLU A 88 3.26 18.52 12.40
C GLU A 88 1.97 19.35 12.42
N VAL A 89 1.33 19.56 11.26
CA VAL A 89 0.13 20.41 11.16
C VAL A 89 -1.10 19.81 11.84
N THR A 90 -1.09 18.51 12.12
CA THR A 90 -2.16 17.80 12.83
C THR A 90 -1.86 17.57 14.31
N GLY A 91 -0.77 18.12 14.84
CA GLY A 91 -0.40 17.97 16.25
C GLY A 91 -0.04 16.53 16.63
N GLY A 92 0.72 15.84 15.79
CA GLY A 92 1.19 14.46 16.02
C GLY A 92 0.24 13.37 15.54
N LYS A 93 -0.75 13.71 14.71
CA LYS A 93 -1.80 12.78 14.25
C LYS A 93 -1.71 12.48 12.76
N VAL A 94 -0.53 12.09 12.26
CA VAL A 94 -0.41 11.55 10.89
C VAL A 94 -1.37 10.38 10.72
N LEU A 95 -1.40 9.46 11.67
CA LEU A 95 -2.45 8.46 11.87
C LEU A 95 -3.34 8.90 13.05
N THR A 96 -4.65 8.73 12.92
CA THR A 96 -5.64 9.22 13.89
C THR A 96 -6.02 8.19 14.94
N VAL A 97 -5.34 7.06 14.96
CA VAL A 97 -5.46 5.95 15.93
C VAL A 97 -4.07 5.48 16.35
N PRO A 98 -3.94 4.83 17.52
CA PRO A 98 -2.68 4.25 17.98
C PRO A 98 -2.12 3.24 16.99
N THR A 99 -0.79 3.22 16.85
CA THR A 99 -0.07 2.29 16.00
C THR A 99 0.42 1.07 16.79
N LEU A 100 0.71 -0.01 16.09
CA LEU A 100 1.32 -1.20 16.65
C LEU A 100 2.67 -0.88 17.31
N GLY A 101 3.46 0.05 16.73
CA GLY A 101 4.71 0.51 17.33
C GLY A 101 4.51 1.13 18.72
N GLU A 102 3.48 1.99 18.90
CA GLU A 102 3.15 2.59 20.18
C GLU A 102 2.65 1.54 21.19
N ILE A 103 1.86 0.57 20.73
CA ILE A 103 1.36 -0.52 21.57
C ILE A 103 2.52 -1.39 22.07
N LEU A 104 3.42 -1.80 21.17
CA LEU A 104 4.59 -2.59 21.50
C LEU A 104 5.54 -1.85 22.46
N GLU A 105 5.79 -0.56 22.21
CA GLU A 105 6.59 0.27 23.12
C GLU A 105 6.00 0.30 24.54
N SER A 106 4.69 0.46 24.66
CA SER A 106 4.01 0.47 25.97
C SER A 106 4.18 -0.85 26.73
N ALA A 107 4.43 -1.96 26.01
CA ALA A 107 4.74 -3.27 26.56
C ALA A 107 6.25 -3.53 26.73
N GLY A 108 7.11 -2.53 26.50
CA GLY A 108 8.57 -2.68 26.55
C GLY A 108 9.15 -3.46 25.37
N MET A 109 8.39 -3.62 24.30
CA MET A 109 8.77 -4.34 23.08
C MET A 109 9.25 -3.38 21.99
N LYS A 110 9.99 -3.92 21.02
CA LYS A 110 10.60 -3.14 19.92
C LYS A 110 10.01 -3.55 18.59
N LEU A 111 9.67 -2.55 17.77
CA LEU A 111 9.29 -2.70 16.37
C LEU A 111 10.40 -2.16 15.45
N PHE A 112 10.89 -2.98 14.55
CA PHE A 112 11.84 -2.58 13.50
C PHE A 112 11.20 -2.67 12.12
N VAL A 113 11.53 -1.74 11.24
CA VAL A 113 11.05 -1.70 9.85
C VAL A 113 12.27 -1.73 8.93
N ALA A 114 12.33 -2.71 8.03
CA ALA A 114 13.28 -2.77 6.93
C ALA A 114 12.49 -2.73 5.62
N SER A 115 12.77 -1.75 4.75
CA SER A 115 11.91 -1.53 3.57
C SER A 115 12.68 -1.01 2.36
N SER A 116 12.45 -1.63 1.20
CA SER A 116 12.85 -1.13 -0.12
C SER A 116 11.73 -0.37 -0.84
N GLY A 117 10.54 -0.30 -0.24
CA GLY A 117 9.42 0.49 -0.75
C GLY A 117 9.59 1.99 -0.50
N SER A 118 8.53 2.78 -0.73
CA SER A 118 8.58 4.23 -0.53
C SER A 118 8.88 4.61 0.92
N SER A 119 9.54 5.75 1.12
CA SER A 119 9.82 6.27 2.47
C SER A 119 8.54 6.53 3.25
N GLY A 120 7.46 6.92 2.58
CA GLY A 120 6.15 7.13 3.19
C GLY A 120 5.51 5.86 3.71
N SER A 121 5.49 4.75 2.94
CA SER A 121 4.97 3.47 3.44
C SER A 121 5.75 2.98 4.66
N SER A 122 7.07 3.12 4.63
CA SER A 122 7.96 2.77 5.73
C SER A 122 7.69 3.61 6.99
N PHE A 123 7.50 4.91 6.82
CA PHE A 123 7.17 5.83 7.90
C PHE A 123 5.82 5.48 8.54
N LEU A 124 4.78 5.17 7.74
CA LEU A 124 3.45 4.80 8.23
C LEU A 124 3.44 3.49 9.06
N LEU A 125 4.40 2.59 8.84
CA LEU A 125 4.53 1.37 9.64
C LEU A 125 4.99 1.65 11.08
N ASN A 126 5.79 2.70 11.31
CA ASN A 126 6.27 3.07 12.64
C ASN A 126 6.58 4.59 12.74
N PRO A 127 5.56 5.47 12.66
CA PRO A 127 5.78 6.91 12.53
C PRO A 127 6.43 7.58 13.74
N HIS A 128 6.34 6.97 14.91
CA HIS A 128 6.95 7.52 16.14
C HIS A 128 8.33 6.95 16.44
N VAL A 129 8.73 5.85 15.78
CA VAL A 129 10.06 5.18 15.87
C VAL A 129 10.52 4.84 17.29
N LYS A 130 9.66 5.00 18.29
CA LYS A 130 9.99 4.78 19.69
C LYS A 130 10.31 3.29 19.93
N GLY A 131 11.41 3.04 20.65
CA GLY A 131 11.85 1.69 20.99
C GLY A 131 12.30 0.82 19.81
N GLY A 132 12.36 1.36 18.57
CA GLY A 132 12.71 0.61 17.36
C GLY A 132 13.49 1.44 16.34
N GLY A 133 13.37 1.09 15.08
CA GLY A 133 14.04 1.81 13.99
C GLY A 133 13.40 1.57 12.63
N ILE A 134 13.72 2.44 11.68
CA ILE A 134 13.39 2.27 10.27
C ILE A 134 14.67 2.32 9.46
N VAL A 135 14.92 1.31 8.66
CA VAL A 135 15.95 1.30 7.61
C VAL A 135 15.23 1.15 6.27
N ASN A 136 15.19 2.24 5.53
CA ASN A 136 14.64 2.32 4.18
C ASN A 136 15.69 2.86 3.22
N THR A 137 15.55 2.64 1.92
CA THR A 137 16.50 3.10 0.91
C THR A 137 16.62 4.62 0.82
N GLU A 138 15.56 5.36 1.17
CA GLU A 138 15.52 6.81 1.15
C GLU A 138 15.66 7.44 2.55
N MET A 139 15.46 6.64 3.63
CA MET A 139 15.32 7.17 4.98
C MET A 139 15.81 6.18 6.03
N VAL A 140 16.54 6.70 7.02
CA VAL A 140 16.88 5.96 8.25
C VAL A 140 16.34 6.74 9.45
N LEU A 141 15.60 6.07 10.33
CA LEU A 141 15.12 6.65 11.57
C LEU A 141 15.45 5.75 12.78
N PRO A 142 15.93 6.31 13.91
CA PRO A 142 16.25 7.73 14.08
C PRO A 142 17.39 8.15 13.16
N GLU A 143 17.43 9.42 12.76
CA GLU A 143 18.43 9.94 11.81
C GLU A 143 19.88 9.75 12.32
N SER A 144 20.06 9.74 13.64
CA SER A 144 21.37 9.47 14.28
C SER A 144 21.93 8.07 13.96
N ALA A 145 21.10 7.12 13.56
CA ALA A 145 21.54 5.77 13.17
C ALA A 145 22.08 5.70 11.73
N LYS A 146 21.86 6.74 10.90
CA LYS A 146 22.18 6.69 9.47
C LYS A 146 23.65 6.35 9.18
N ALA A 147 24.58 6.99 9.89
CA ALA A 147 26.01 6.72 9.67
C ALA A 147 26.39 5.27 9.96
N HIS A 148 25.84 4.68 11.03
CA HIS A 148 26.05 3.28 11.37
C HIS A 148 25.44 2.34 10.32
N VAL A 149 24.22 2.63 9.86
CA VAL A 149 23.56 1.85 8.80
C VAL A 149 24.38 1.89 7.51
N ASP A 150 24.88 3.06 7.11
CA ASP A 150 25.70 3.21 5.91
C ASP A 150 27.05 2.49 6.03
N GLU A 151 27.69 2.50 7.20
CA GLU A 151 28.91 1.72 7.46
C GLU A 151 28.64 0.21 7.36
N LEU A 152 27.52 -0.24 7.93
CA LEU A 152 27.19 -1.65 8.02
C LEU A 152 26.71 -2.25 6.68
N LEU A 153 25.86 -1.52 5.96
CA LEU A 153 25.19 -2.03 4.74
C LEU A 153 25.80 -1.50 3.44
N GLY A 154 26.73 -0.55 3.53
CA GLY A 154 27.27 0.15 2.36
C GLY A 154 26.30 1.18 1.77
N PRO A 155 26.63 1.77 0.62
CA PRO A 155 25.79 2.74 -0.05
C PRO A 155 24.46 2.14 -0.51
N VAL A 156 23.44 2.97 -0.62
CA VAL A 156 22.18 2.58 -1.26
C VAL A 156 22.46 2.28 -2.73
N PRO A 157 22.05 1.13 -3.25
CA PRO A 157 22.24 0.80 -4.66
C PRO A 157 21.37 1.69 -5.55
N ASP A 158 21.79 1.86 -6.79
CA ASP A 158 20.97 2.50 -7.82
C ASP A 158 19.69 1.69 -8.05
N GLU A 159 18.63 2.40 -8.43
CA GLU A 159 17.36 1.79 -8.81
C GLU A 159 17.52 0.85 -10.00
N ALA A 160 16.93 -0.34 -9.91
CA ALA A 160 17.03 -1.37 -10.94
C ALA A 160 15.65 -2.04 -11.18
N ILE A 161 15.49 -2.67 -12.32
CA ILE A 161 14.30 -3.46 -12.68
C ILE A 161 14.75 -4.88 -13.10
N PRO A 162 14.50 -5.91 -12.25
CA PRO A 162 13.94 -5.88 -10.88
C PRO A 162 14.82 -5.11 -9.88
N ASN A 163 14.23 -4.63 -8.80
CA ASN A 163 14.94 -3.88 -7.76
C ASN A 163 15.69 -4.80 -6.78
N ALA A 164 16.32 -5.85 -7.33
CA ALA A 164 17.01 -6.89 -6.60
C ALA A 164 18.11 -6.37 -5.64
N PRO A 165 18.96 -5.40 -6.01
CA PRO A 165 20.00 -4.91 -5.11
C PRO A 165 19.43 -4.22 -3.86
N ALA A 166 18.37 -3.40 -4.03
CA ALA A 166 17.72 -2.73 -2.92
C ALA A 166 17.00 -3.72 -2.00
N ASN A 167 16.30 -4.70 -2.58
CA ASN A 167 15.62 -5.75 -1.83
C ASN A 167 16.61 -6.56 -0.97
N ARG A 168 17.75 -6.93 -1.55
CA ARG A 168 18.81 -7.64 -0.82
C ARG A 168 19.39 -6.81 0.32
N ARG A 169 19.70 -5.53 0.06
CA ARG A 169 20.25 -4.61 1.08
C ARG A 169 19.32 -4.50 2.31
N ILE A 170 18.02 -4.41 2.08
CA ILE A 170 17.05 -4.29 3.17
C ILE A 170 16.92 -5.58 3.98
N ILE A 171 17.03 -6.73 3.35
CA ILE A 171 17.06 -8.02 4.06
C ILE A 171 18.34 -8.14 4.89
N ASP A 172 19.48 -7.67 4.39
CA ASP A 172 20.69 -7.58 5.18
C ASP A 172 20.53 -6.63 6.38
N GLY A 173 19.84 -5.51 6.19
CA GLY A 173 19.47 -4.58 7.27
C GLY A 173 18.57 -5.23 8.32
N LEU A 174 17.56 -6.00 7.89
CA LEU A 174 16.72 -6.76 8.80
C LEU A 174 17.54 -7.72 9.65
N LEU A 175 18.43 -8.53 9.01
CA LEU A 175 19.21 -9.55 9.70
C LEU A 175 20.24 -8.95 10.65
N ARG A 176 21.04 -7.97 10.17
CA ARG A 176 22.17 -7.41 10.91
C ARG A 176 21.75 -6.40 11.97
N ILE A 177 20.74 -5.57 11.67
CA ILE A 177 20.31 -4.51 12.58
C ILE A 177 19.06 -4.94 13.36
N GLY A 178 17.99 -5.35 12.67
CA GLY A 178 16.72 -5.68 13.31
C GLY A 178 16.82 -6.90 14.23
N VAL A 179 17.47 -7.98 13.76
CA VAL A 179 17.64 -9.23 14.51
C VAL A 179 18.85 -9.17 15.43
N ASP A 180 20.05 -8.93 14.92
CA ASP A 180 21.27 -9.10 15.69
C ASP A 180 21.51 -7.97 16.70
N GLU A 181 21.38 -6.70 16.27
CA GLU A 181 21.69 -5.56 17.15
C GLU A 181 20.47 -5.13 17.99
N HIS A 182 19.31 -4.89 17.36
CA HIS A 182 18.13 -4.42 18.06
C HIS A 182 17.41 -5.50 18.84
N GLN A 183 17.53 -6.78 18.41
CA GLN A 183 16.79 -7.91 18.97
C GLN A 183 15.30 -7.60 19.05
N SER A 184 14.74 -7.19 17.92
CA SER A 184 13.38 -6.68 17.83
C SER A 184 12.35 -7.78 18.02
N ASN A 185 11.32 -7.50 18.81
CA ASN A 185 10.23 -8.44 19.06
C ASN A 185 9.31 -8.60 17.85
N MET A 186 9.21 -7.54 17.02
CA MET A 186 8.47 -7.53 15.78
C MET A 186 9.27 -6.80 14.70
N ILE A 187 9.24 -7.35 13.49
CA ILE A 187 9.88 -6.75 12.32
C ILE A 187 8.89 -6.73 11.16
N PHE A 188 8.74 -5.57 10.54
CA PHE A 188 8.18 -5.45 9.19
C PHE A 188 9.34 -5.45 8.19
N LEU A 189 9.34 -6.43 7.29
CA LEU A 189 10.11 -6.41 6.07
C LEU A 189 9.17 -6.04 4.93
N TRP A 190 9.45 -4.94 4.23
CA TRP A 190 8.69 -4.56 3.03
C TRP A 190 9.61 -4.62 1.82
N VAL A 191 9.31 -5.51 0.89
CA VAL A 191 10.03 -5.71 -0.36
C VAL A 191 9.20 -5.11 -1.49
N THR A 192 9.76 -4.16 -2.24
CA THR A 192 9.03 -3.38 -3.26
C THR A 192 8.67 -4.19 -4.51
N ASP A 193 9.33 -5.32 -4.77
CA ASP A 193 8.96 -6.24 -5.85
C ASP A 193 7.94 -7.29 -5.35
N PRO A 194 7.06 -7.76 -6.24
CA PRO A 194 7.00 -7.58 -7.70
C PRO A 194 6.38 -6.27 -8.19
N ASP A 195 5.73 -5.44 -7.35
CA ASP A 195 5.03 -4.21 -7.70
C ASP A 195 5.88 -3.27 -8.56
N HIS A 196 7.05 -2.87 -8.04
CA HIS A 196 7.99 -1.94 -8.68
C HIS A 196 8.34 -2.37 -10.12
N THR A 197 8.54 -3.66 -10.33
CA THR A 197 8.85 -4.21 -11.66
C THR A 197 7.60 -4.34 -12.53
N ALA A 198 6.47 -4.78 -11.95
CA ALA A 198 5.26 -5.04 -12.71
C ALA A 198 4.61 -3.75 -13.26
N HIS A 199 4.71 -2.63 -12.54
CA HIS A 199 4.18 -1.35 -13.02
C HIS A 199 4.66 -0.97 -14.43
N PRO A 200 5.96 -0.87 -14.73
CA PRO A 200 6.44 -0.52 -16.06
C PRO A 200 6.53 -1.69 -17.04
N LYS A 201 6.59 -2.95 -16.56
CA LYS A 201 6.86 -4.11 -17.42
C LYS A 201 5.65 -4.99 -17.67
N GLY A 202 4.64 -4.91 -16.82
CA GLY A 202 3.41 -5.69 -16.92
C GLY A 202 3.47 -7.06 -16.26
N ILE A 203 2.28 -7.57 -15.94
CA ILE A 203 2.09 -8.90 -15.35
C ILE A 203 2.54 -9.99 -16.34
N GLY A 204 3.35 -10.94 -15.85
CA GLY A 204 3.84 -12.06 -16.66
C GLY A 204 4.97 -11.69 -17.63
N SER A 205 5.55 -10.49 -17.55
CA SER A 205 6.76 -10.13 -18.28
C SER A 205 7.96 -10.95 -17.80
N VAL A 206 9.01 -11.00 -18.59
CA VAL A 206 10.26 -11.67 -18.23
C VAL A 206 10.84 -11.02 -16.96
N GLU A 207 10.79 -9.70 -16.87
CA GLU A 207 11.29 -8.94 -15.74
C GLU A 207 10.46 -9.18 -14.47
N THR A 208 9.11 -9.20 -14.57
CA THR A 208 8.25 -9.50 -13.41
C THR A 208 8.45 -10.95 -12.94
N THR A 209 8.64 -11.89 -13.86
CA THR A 209 8.97 -13.27 -13.51
C THR A 209 10.34 -13.38 -12.83
N ALA A 210 11.33 -12.61 -13.27
CA ALA A 210 12.64 -12.54 -12.62
C ALA A 210 12.55 -11.89 -11.23
N ALA A 211 11.69 -10.87 -11.06
CA ALA A 211 11.44 -10.26 -9.76
C ALA A 211 10.86 -11.25 -8.75
N LEU A 212 9.85 -12.03 -9.14
CA LEU A 212 9.25 -13.08 -8.29
C LEU A 212 10.31 -14.09 -7.83
N LYS A 213 11.12 -14.58 -8.78
CA LYS A 213 12.19 -15.54 -8.48
C LYS A 213 13.22 -14.97 -7.50
N HIS A 214 13.66 -13.73 -7.74
CA HIS A 214 14.64 -13.07 -6.87
C HIS A 214 14.06 -12.86 -5.45
N VAL A 215 12.83 -12.39 -5.35
CA VAL A 215 12.16 -12.20 -4.06
C VAL A 215 12.03 -13.53 -3.31
N ASP A 216 11.67 -14.61 -3.98
CA ASP A 216 11.61 -15.94 -3.39
C ASP A 216 12.99 -16.45 -2.90
N GLU A 217 14.05 -16.24 -3.69
CA GLU A 217 15.43 -16.58 -3.30
C GLU A 217 15.84 -15.80 -2.03
N GLU A 218 15.50 -14.52 -1.94
CA GLU A 218 15.80 -13.69 -0.76
C GLU A 218 14.97 -14.09 0.47
N VAL A 219 13.72 -14.50 0.29
CA VAL A 219 12.92 -15.09 1.38
C VAL A 219 13.56 -16.39 1.86
N GLY A 220 13.99 -17.26 0.94
CA GLY A 220 14.72 -18.48 1.27
C GLY A 220 15.99 -18.18 2.10
N ARG A 221 16.79 -17.20 1.67
CA ARG A 221 17.99 -16.76 2.40
C ARG A 221 17.69 -16.24 3.81
N LEU A 222 16.59 -15.48 3.95
CA LEU A 222 16.12 -15.01 5.26
C LEU A 222 15.76 -16.18 6.18
N LEU A 223 14.96 -17.14 5.69
CA LEU A 223 14.56 -18.32 6.45
C LEU A 223 15.76 -19.17 6.90
N GLU A 224 16.71 -19.41 6.01
CA GLU A 224 17.95 -20.12 6.33
C GLU A 224 18.79 -19.37 7.36
N SER A 225 18.85 -18.04 7.28
CA SER A 225 19.56 -17.21 8.24
C SER A 225 18.92 -17.26 9.64
N LEU A 226 17.61 -17.23 9.74
CA LEU A 226 16.89 -17.40 11.02
C LEU A 226 17.15 -18.78 11.62
N LYS A 227 17.13 -19.82 10.78
CA LYS A 227 17.45 -21.19 11.20
C LYS A 227 18.89 -21.33 11.71
N ALA A 228 19.85 -20.75 10.99
CA ALA A 228 21.26 -20.77 11.40
C ALA A 228 21.51 -20.05 12.75
N LYS A 229 20.62 -19.10 13.10
CA LYS A 229 20.63 -18.38 14.38
C LYS A 229 19.82 -19.10 15.47
N GLY A 230 19.17 -20.23 15.18
CA GLY A 230 18.32 -20.96 16.11
C GLY A 230 17.01 -20.23 16.42
N LEU A 231 16.54 -19.37 15.55
CA LEU A 231 15.33 -18.54 15.72
C LEU A 231 14.11 -19.09 14.97
N ASP A 232 14.26 -20.14 14.17
CA ASP A 232 13.18 -20.71 13.34
C ASP A 232 12.04 -21.32 14.18
N ASP A 233 12.37 -21.93 15.33
CA ASP A 233 11.39 -22.48 16.25
C ASP A 233 10.81 -21.44 17.25
N GLU A 234 11.29 -20.19 17.21
CA GLU A 234 10.84 -19.10 18.07
C GLU A 234 10.15 -17.96 17.31
N THR A 235 10.17 -18.01 15.98
CA THR A 235 9.68 -16.93 15.12
C THR A 235 8.42 -17.33 14.35
N ASN A 236 7.33 -16.59 14.54
CA ASN A 236 6.20 -16.65 13.64
C ASN A 236 6.46 -15.77 12.42
N ILE A 237 6.25 -16.32 11.23
CA ILE A 237 6.46 -15.65 9.96
C ILE A 237 5.12 -15.49 9.26
N PHE A 238 4.81 -14.26 8.86
CA PHE A 238 3.67 -13.92 8.02
C PHE A 238 4.21 -13.36 6.71
N ILE A 239 3.91 -14.00 5.58
CA ILE A 239 4.15 -13.45 4.25
C ILE A 239 2.81 -12.96 3.74
N THR A 240 2.74 -11.68 3.41
CA THR A 240 1.52 -11.05 2.90
C THR A 240 1.84 -10.07 1.77
N SER A 241 0.80 -9.51 1.19
CA SER A 241 0.87 -8.37 0.29
C SER A 241 -0.10 -7.30 0.74
N ASP A 242 0.15 -6.10 0.35
CA ASP A 242 -0.71 -4.94 0.59
C ASP A 242 -1.87 -4.83 -0.41
N HIS A 243 -1.72 -5.36 -1.62
CA HIS A 243 -2.74 -5.50 -2.66
C HIS A 243 -2.36 -6.59 -3.67
N GLY A 244 -3.31 -6.94 -4.54
CA GLY A 244 -3.05 -7.69 -5.75
C GLY A 244 -2.62 -6.78 -6.90
N PHE A 245 -2.85 -7.19 -8.16
CA PHE A 245 -2.38 -6.46 -9.33
C PHE A 245 -3.23 -6.77 -10.57
N SER A 246 -3.45 -5.76 -11.43
CA SER A 246 -4.21 -5.88 -12.69
C SER A 246 -3.44 -5.30 -13.86
N THR A 247 -3.72 -5.79 -15.07
CA THR A 247 -3.28 -5.14 -16.32
C THR A 247 -4.08 -3.86 -16.52
N GLN A 248 -3.41 -2.75 -16.84
CA GLN A 248 -4.04 -1.46 -17.07
C GLN A 248 -4.13 -1.15 -18.57
N THR A 249 -5.31 -0.78 -19.04
CA THR A 249 -5.57 -0.51 -20.46
C THR A 249 -6.23 0.85 -20.70
N GLY A 250 -6.56 1.59 -19.64
CA GLY A 250 -7.20 2.89 -19.71
C GLY A 250 -6.27 3.98 -20.25
N LYS A 251 -6.89 5.02 -20.81
CA LYS A 251 -6.19 6.19 -21.37
C LYS A 251 -6.75 7.51 -20.85
N ASN A 252 -7.74 7.44 -19.97
CA ASN A 252 -8.54 8.59 -19.56
C ASN A 252 -8.09 9.11 -18.21
N SER A 253 -8.35 10.40 -17.97
CA SER A 253 -8.00 11.12 -16.74
C SER A 253 -9.25 11.80 -16.18
N ILE A 254 -9.54 11.61 -14.91
CA ILE A 254 -10.67 12.24 -14.22
C ILE A 254 -10.59 13.77 -14.30
N PRO A 255 -9.46 14.44 -13.97
CA PRO A 255 -9.36 15.89 -14.10
C PRO A 255 -9.69 16.41 -15.51
N GLN A 256 -9.19 15.72 -16.55
CA GLN A 256 -9.48 16.11 -17.94
C GLN A 256 -10.96 15.93 -18.30
N LEU A 257 -11.56 14.83 -17.88
CA LEU A 257 -12.99 14.57 -18.06
C LEU A 257 -13.83 15.69 -17.42
N LEU A 258 -13.56 16.04 -16.16
CA LEU A 258 -14.33 17.05 -15.44
C LEU A 258 -14.20 18.44 -16.07
N VAL A 259 -13.02 18.81 -16.59
CA VAL A 259 -12.81 20.05 -17.35
C VAL A 259 -13.58 20.02 -18.67
N GLN A 260 -13.51 18.95 -19.44
CA GLN A 260 -14.22 18.79 -20.72
C GLN A 260 -15.75 18.86 -20.57
N ARG A 261 -16.27 18.36 -19.45
CA ARG A 261 -17.69 18.37 -19.13
C ARG A 261 -18.15 19.67 -18.44
N GLY A 262 -17.23 20.61 -18.20
CA GLY A 262 -17.52 21.93 -17.62
C GLY A 262 -17.83 21.93 -16.11
N VAL A 263 -17.61 20.82 -15.41
CA VAL A 263 -17.82 20.71 -13.96
C VAL A 263 -16.55 21.02 -13.14
N LYS A 264 -15.41 21.21 -13.79
CA LYS A 264 -14.17 21.79 -13.24
C LYS A 264 -13.72 22.92 -14.17
N LYS A 265 -13.30 24.07 -13.62
CA LYS A 265 -12.98 25.26 -14.42
C LYS A 265 -11.76 25.09 -15.31
N SER A 266 -10.69 24.50 -14.80
CA SER A 266 -9.46 24.19 -15.54
C SER A 266 -8.64 23.14 -14.79
N LEU A 267 -7.62 22.56 -15.41
CA LEU A 267 -6.75 21.59 -14.74
C LEU A 267 -6.05 22.18 -13.50
N ALA A 268 -5.67 23.45 -13.57
CA ALA A 268 -4.98 24.15 -12.47
C ALA A 268 -5.92 24.82 -11.46
N SER A 269 -7.25 24.79 -11.68
CA SER A 269 -8.19 25.44 -10.76
C SER A 269 -8.41 24.62 -9.50
N THR A 270 -8.62 25.31 -8.38
CA THR A 270 -8.84 24.71 -7.06
C THR A 270 -10.32 24.53 -6.67
N ASP A 271 -11.23 24.89 -7.57
CA ASP A 271 -12.67 24.69 -7.36
C ASP A 271 -13.08 23.22 -7.26
N VAL A 272 -12.30 22.34 -7.83
CA VAL A 272 -12.35 20.89 -7.70
C VAL A 272 -10.91 20.37 -7.70
N ILE A 273 -10.51 19.66 -6.66
CA ILE A 273 -9.21 18.99 -6.59
C ILE A 273 -9.44 17.49 -6.76
N VAL A 274 -8.68 16.89 -7.65
CA VAL A 274 -8.70 15.43 -7.86
C VAL A 274 -7.37 14.87 -7.41
N SER A 275 -7.43 13.90 -6.52
CA SER A 275 -6.28 13.22 -5.94
C SER A 275 -6.48 11.71 -6.07
N GLU A 276 -5.84 11.10 -7.04
CA GLU A 276 -6.14 9.74 -7.49
C GLU A 276 -7.63 9.58 -7.88
N GLY A 277 -8.38 8.68 -7.23
CA GLY A 277 -9.83 8.52 -7.43
C GLY A 277 -10.70 9.44 -6.56
N ALA A 278 -10.11 10.16 -5.60
CA ALA A 278 -10.83 11.05 -4.71
C ALA A 278 -11.02 12.44 -5.32
N VAL A 279 -12.23 13.00 -5.20
CA VAL A 279 -12.59 14.33 -5.69
C VAL A 279 -13.03 15.19 -4.51
N TYR A 280 -12.37 16.32 -4.34
CA TYR A 280 -12.65 17.33 -3.31
C TYR A 280 -13.27 18.54 -3.97
N VAL A 281 -14.45 18.93 -3.51
CA VAL A 281 -15.21 20.06 -4.05
C VAL A 281 -15.09 21.25 -3.10
N ASP A 282 -14.77 22.42 -3.65
CA ASP A 282 -14.67 23.64 -2.84
C ASP A 282 -15.96 23.90 -2.04
N ASN A 283 -15.81 24.20 -0.75
CA ASN A 283 -16.89 24.38 0.22
C ASN A 283 -17.88 23.19 0.33
N HIS A 284 -17.51 21.98 -0.12
CA HIS A 284 -18.36 20.80 -0.13
C HIS A 284 -19.72 21.06 -0.81
N ASP A 285 -19.72 21.84 -1.90
CA ASP A 285 -20.95 22.26 -2.60
C ASP A 285 -21.73 21.04 -3.11
N PRO A 286 -22.96 20.81 -2.58
CA PRO A 286 -23.72 19.61 -2.91
C PRO A 286 -24.27 19.59 -4.34
N ASP A 287 -24.55 20.76 -4.94
CA ASP A 287 -25.04 20.83 -6.31
C ASP A 287 -23.89 20.53 -7.30
N LYS A 288 -22.70 21.04 -7.01
CA LYS A 288 -21.50 20.72 -7.78
C LYS A 288 -21.11 19.25 -7.62
N THR A 289 -21.16 18.71 -6.40
CA THR A 289 -20.93 17.29 -6.15
C THR A 289 -21.88 16.42 -6.96
N ARG A 290 -23.18 16.75 -7.00
CA ARG A 290 -24.17 16.03 -7.81
C ARG A 290 -23.83 16.11 -9.31
N ALA A 291 -23.51 17.29 -9.83
CA ALA A 291 -23.15 17.47 -11.23
C ALA A 291 -21.91 16.66 -11.64
N ILE A 292 -20.90 16.57 -10.74
CA ILE A 292 -19.72 15.74 -10.96
C ILE A 292 -20.10 14.26 -10.97
N VAL A 293 -20.90 13.79 -10.03
CA VAL A 293 -21.38 12.39 -9.96
C VAL A 293 -22.14 12.01 -11.25
N GLU A 294 -23.03 12.88 -11.76
CA GLU A 294 -23.75 12.63 -13.02
C GLU A 294 -22.79 12.45 -14.22
N VAL A 295 -21.70 13.24 -14.27
CA VAL A 295 -20.65 13.08 -15.28
C VAL A 295 -19.94 11.74 -15.12
N LEU A 296 -19.57 11.36 -13.89
CA LEU A 296 -18.84 10.12 -13.62
C LEU A 296 -19.71 8.89 -13.94
N GLN A 297 -20.97 8.88 -13.51
CA GLN A 297 -21.92 7.79 -13.77
C GLN A 297 -22.26 7.59 -15.25
N SER A 298 -22.11 8.64 -16.06
CA SER A 298 -22.32 8.58 -17.53
C SER A 298 -21.08 8.17 -18.31
N THR A 299 -20.02 7.72 -17.63
CA THR A 299 -18.69 7.49 -18.22
C THR A 299 -18.31 6.01 -18.13
N ASP A 300 -18.17 5.34 -19.27
CA ASP A 300 -18.02 3.87 -19.39
C ASP A 300 -16.77 3.29 -18.67
N TRP A 301 -15.71 4.07 -18.52
CA TRP A 301 -14.49 3.61 -17.86
C TRP A 301 -14.49 3.83 -16.33
N ILE A 302 -15.50 4.52 -15.81
CA ILE A 302 -15.75 4.63 -14.37
C ILE A 302 -16.60 3.46 -13.93
N GLY A 303 -16.19 2.78 -12.87
CA GLY A 303 -16.92 1.71 -12.20
C GLY A 303 -17.83 2.26 -11.11
N ALA A 304 -17.57 1.88 -9.87
CA ALA A 304 -18.33 2.39 -8.73
C ALA A 304 -18.00 3.86 -8.42
N VAL A 305 -19.01 4.60 -7.96
CA VAL A 305 -18.86 5.96 -7.44
C VAL A 305 -19.40 5.98 -6.01
N PHE A 306 -18.63 6.55 -5.10
CA PHE A 306 -18.97 6.61 -3.68
C PHE A 306 -19.10 8.06 -3.25
N THR A 307 -20.07 8.32 -2.36
CA THR A 307 -20.25 9.62 -1.69
C THR A 307 -20.56 9.37 -0.21
N LYS A 308 -20.53 10.40 0.63
CA LYS A 308 -20.89 10.28 2.04
C LYS A 308 -22.32 9.73 2.19
N ALA A 309 -22.56 8.86 3.17
CA ALA A 309 -23.90 8.37 3.49
C ALA A 309 -24.84 9.52 3.93
N LYS A 310 -26.14 9.41 3.66
CA LYS A 310 -27.15 10.34 4.25
C LYS A 310 -27.34 10.07 5.73
N THR A 311 -27.37 8.80 6.10
CA THR A 311 -27.43 8.33 7.48
C THR A 311 -26.28 7.39 7.68
N SER A 312 -25.55 7.52 8.78
CA SER A 312 -24.42 6.63 9.09
C SER A 312 -24.85 5.17 9.06
N GLY A 313 -24.08 4.34 8.34
CA GLY A 313 -24.33 2.91 8.14
C GLY A 313 -25.18 2.56 6.92
N ASP A 314 -25.72 3.55 6.18
CA ASP A 314 -26.41 3.29 4.91
C ASP A 314 -25.42 2.76 3.87
N ILE A 315 -25.90 1.85 3.01
CA ILE A 315 -25.11 1.34 1.86
C ILE A 315 -25.11 2.39 0.74
N ASP A 316 -26.20 3.12 0.58
CA ASP A 316 -26.36 4.14 -0.45
C ASP A 316 -25.72 5.47 -0.03
N GLY A 317 -25.05 6.11 -0.98
CA GLY A 317 -24.49 7.45 -0.81
C GLY A 317 -25.54 8.56 -0.85
N SER A 318 -25.11 9.79 -0.56
CA SER A 318 -25.99 10.97 -0.56
C SER A 318 -26.52 11.35 -1.95
N VAL A 319 -25.78 11.02 -3.01
CA VAL A 319 -26.21 11.24 -4.39
C VAL A 319 -26.80 9.95 -4.95
N PRO A 320 -27.96 9.99 -5.61
CA PRO A 320 -28.61 8.79 -6.14
C PRO A 320 -27.68 7.98 -7.08
N GLY A 321 -27.66 6.65 -6.91
CA GLY A 321 -26.85 5.73 -7.70
C GLY A 321 -25.39 5.64 -7.27
N THR A 322 -25.00 6.30 -6.16
CA THR A 322 -23.68 6.10 -5.55
C THR A 322 -23.78 5.15 -4.36
N PHE A 323 -22.68 4.46 -4.05
CA PHE A 323 -22.51 3.77 -2.78
C PHE A 323 -22.02 4.74 -1.70
N SER A 324 -22.16 4.36 -0.43
CA SER A 324 -21.67 5.18 0.67
C SER A 324 -20.21 4.92 0.98
N PHE A 325 -19.51 5.92 1.55
CA PHE A 325 -18.19 5.74 2.15
C PHE A 325 -18.20 4.74 3.32
N ASP A 326 -19.33 4.62 4.03
CA ASP A 326 -19.48 3.66 5.13
C ASP A 326 -19.40 2.22 4.63
N SER A 327 -19.91 1.93 3.42
CA SER A 327 -19.88 0.60 2.81
C SER A 327 -18.46 0.08 2.53
N ILE A 328 -17.50 0.98 2.43
CA ILE A 328 -16.08 0.68 2.17
C ILE A 328 -15.16 1.16 3.31
N TYR A 329 -15.71 1.58 4.46
CA TYR A 329 -14.98 2.08 5.62
C TYR A 329 -14.00 3.23 5.29
N TRP A 330 -14.48 4.20 4.48
CA TRP A 330 -13.66 5.31 3.98
C TRP A 330 -14.16 6.70 4.46
N ASP A 331 -15.21 6.81 5.30
CA ASP A 331 -15.69 8.08 5.85
C ASP A 331 -14.75 8.61 6.94
N HIS A 332 -14.05 9.69 6.63
CA HIS A 332 -13.07 10.35 7.50
C HIS A 332 -13.03 11.86 7.19
N ASP A 333 -12.58 12.68 8.12
CA ASP A 333 -12.46 14.15 7.93
C ASP A 333 -11.46 14.53 6.79
N ARG A 334 -10.60 13.61 6.37
CA ARG A 334 -9.67 13.78 5.24
C ARG A 334 -10.20 13.19 3.93
N ALA A 335 -11.38 12.60 3.94
CA ALA A 335 -11.99 12.08 2.73
C ALA A 335 -12.38 13.20 1.77
N GLY A 336 -12.43 12.90 0.48
CA GLY A 336 -13.05 13.78 -0.51
C GLY A 336 -14.58 13.74 -0.43
N ASP A 337 -15.23 14.51 -1.28
CA ASP A 337 -16.69 14.48 -1.44
C ASP A 337 -17.17 13.30 -2.27
N ILE A 338 -16.30 12.83 -3.17
CA ILE A 338 -16.55 11.68 -4.04
C ILE A 338 -15.29 10.82 -4.07
N LEU A 339 -15.47 9.50 -4.09
CA LEU A 339 -14.43 8.53 -4.46
C LEU A 339 -14.91 7.77 -5.70
N THR A 340 -14.01 7.59 -6.66
CA THR A 340 -14.28 6.83 -7.88
C THR A 340 -13.47 5.56 -7.90
N ASP A 341 -14.03 4.54 -8.51
CA ASP A 341 -13.35 3.32 -8.89
C ASP A 341 -13.30 3.21 -10.42
N ALA A 342 -12.28 2.57 -10.96
CA ALA A 342 -12.24 2.32 -12.39
C ALA A 342 -12.94 1.00 -12.72
N ASN A 343 -13.54 0.94 -13.91
CA ASN A 343 -14.14 -0.29 -14.41
C ASN A 343 -13.06 -1.37 -14.66
N TRP A 344 -13.43 -2.61 -14.47
CA TRP A 344 -12.54 -3.76 -14.58
C TRP A 344 -13.22 -4.96 -15.25
N SER A 345 -12.44 -5.94 -15.72
CA SER A 345 -12.94 -7.19 -16.29
C SER A 345 -12.04 -8.38 -15.97
N ASP A 346 -12.58 -9.60 -16.23
CA ASP A 346 -11.83 -10.85 -16.14
C ASP A 346 -10.93 -11.12 -17.35
N ASP A 347 -10.81 -10.19 -18.27
CA ASP A 347 -10.00 -10.37 -19.47
C ASP A 347 -8.55 -10.65 -19.09
N ALA A 348 -7.97 -11.58 -19.85
CA ALA A 348 -6.56 -11.90 -19.71
C ALA A 348 -5.70 -11.01 -20.63
N ASN A 349 -4.50 -10.67 -20.16
CA ASN A 349 -3.51 -10.03 -21.00
C ASN A 349 -2.90 -11.01 -22.03
N ASP A 350 -2.00 -10.51 -22.88
CA ASP A 350 -1.31 -11.28 -23.92
C ASP A 350 -0.45 -12.46 -23.41
N LYS A 351 -0.21 -12.52 -22.10
CA LYS A 351 0.52 -13.58 -21.38
C LYS A 351 -0.39 -14.54 -20.63
N GLY A 352 -1.71 -14.36 -20.75
CA GLY A 352 -2.72 -15.25 -20.16
C GLY A 352 -3.07 -14.94 -18.69
N TRP A 353 -2.56 -13.84 -18.12
CA TRP A 353 -2.91 -13.41 -16.76
C TRP A 353 -4.22 -12.63 -16.76
N LYS A 354 -5.18 -13.10 -15.97
CA LYS A 354 -6.48 -12.44 -15.79
C LYS A 354 -6.40 -11.20 -14.93
N GLY A 355 -7.38 -10.32 -15.13
CA GLY A 355 -7.56 -9.06 -14.42
C GLY A 355 -7.09 -7.88 -15.23
N THR A 356 -8.07 -7.13 -15.76
CA THR A 356 -7.83 -5.90 -16.54
C THR A 356 -8.64 -4.77 -15.92
N THR A 357 -8.03 -3.60 -15.77
CA THR A 357 -8.69 -2.38 -15.30
C THR A 357 -8.56 -1.27 -16.32
N LEU A 358 -9.51 -0.33 -16.30
CA LEU A 358 -9.50 0.86 -17.15
C LEU A 358 -8.75 2.05 -16.54
N LEU A 359 -7.88 1.78 -15.55
CA LEU A 359 -6.87 2.74 -15.09
C LEU A 359 -5.79 2.93 -16.16
N GLN A 360 -5.14 4.09 -16.10
CA GLN A 360 -4.08 4.47 -17.02
C GLN A 360 -2.74 3.87 -16.58
N GLY A 361 -2.05 3.16 -17.46
CA GLY A 361 -0.75 2.53 -17.17
C GLY A 361 -0.50 1.28 -18.02
N VAL A 362 0.47 0.48 -17.59
CA VAL A 362 0.77 -0.85 -18.15
C VAL A 362 0.18 -1.93 -17.26
N ALA A 363 0.44 -1.85 -15.97
CA ALA A 363 -0.15 -2.66 -14.93
C ALA A 363 -0.12 -1.88 -13.61
N GLY A 364 -1.01 -2.23 -12.68
CA GLY A 364 -1.13 -1.55 -11.39
C GLY A 364 -2.30 -2.09 -10.58
N HIS A 365 -2.73 -1.28 -9.64
CA HIS A 365 -3.71 -1.63 -8.61
C HIS A 365 -4.49 -0.37 -8.19
N GLY A 366 -5.36 -0.49 -7.21
CA GLY A 366 -6.09 0.66 -6.65
C GLY A 366 -7.61 0.56 -6.82
N THR A 367 -8.10 -0.49 -7.50
CA THR A 367 -9.52 -0.69 -7.78
C THR A 367 -10.18 -1.70 -6.84
N SER A 368 -11.51 -1.80 -6.91
CA SER A 368 -12.29 -2.85 -6.28
C SER A 368 -12.26 -4.18 -7.04
N SER A 369 -11.48 -4.28 -8.09
CA SER A 369 -11.26 -5.53 -8.83
C SER A 369 -10.86 -6.66 -7.88
N PRO A 370 -11.44 -7.86 -8.02
CA PRO A 370 -10.98 -9.04 -7.27
C PRO A 370 -9.49 -9.32 -7.41
N TYR A 371 -8.88 -8.91 -8.52
CA TYR A 371 -7.46 -9.07 -8.80
C TYR A 371 -6.58 -8.07 -8.06
N ASP A 372 -7.12 -6.91 -7.64
CA ASP A 372 -6.45 -5.92 -6.82
C ASP A 372 -6.73 -6.17 -5.32
N ILE A 373 -7.96 -6.58 -4.97
CA ILE A 373 -8.38 -6.81 -3.58
C ILE A 373 -7.82 -8.11 -3.03
N HIS A 374 -7.89 -9.23 -3.79
CA HIS A 374 -7.44 -10.53 -3.34
C HIS A 374 -5.94 -10.63 -3.42
N ASN A 375 -5.30 -10.77 -2.28
CA ASN A 375 -3.85 -10.83 -2.15
C ASN A 375 -3.39 -12.02 -1.28
N THR A 376 -2.08 -12.21 -1.19
CA THR A 376 -1.47 -13.35 -0.50
C THR A 376 -1.46 -13.14 1.03
N LEU A 377 -1.77 -14.21 1.79
CA LEU A 377 -1.41 -14.32 3.20
C LEU A 377 -1.05 -15.76 3.54
N ILE A 378 0.19 -15.94 3.98
CA ILE A 378 0.75 -17.22 4.45
C ILE A 378 1.27 -16.98 5.87
N ALA A 379 0.98 -17.89 6.80
CA ALA A 379 1.48 -17.84 8.16
C ALA A 379 2.13 -19.18 8.55
N ALA A 380 3.31 -19.14 9.14
CA ALA A 380 4.02 -20.32 9.64
C ALA A 380 4.83 -19.96 10.90
N GLY A 381 5.02 -20.94 11.78
CA GLY A 381 5.82 -20.78 12.99
C GLY A 381 5.17 -21.45 14.21
N PRO A 382 5.82 -21.40 15.38
CA PRO A 382 5.40 -22.16 16.56
C PRO A 382 4.03 -21.74 17.11
N GLY A 383 3.61 -20.50 16.90
CA GLY A 383 2.29 -19.98 17.29
C GLY A 383 1.16 -20.25 16.31
N ILE A 384 1.46 -20.83 15.14
CA ILE A 384 0.50 -21.04 14.05
C ILE A 384 0.02 -22.49 14.07
N LYS A 385 -1.29 -22.67 14.23
CA LYS A 385 -1.92 -24.01 14.14
C LYS A 385 -2.32 -24.26 12.67
N GLN A 386 -1.91 -25.42 12.17
CA GLN A 386 -2.38 -25.96 10.90
C GLN A 386 -3.84 -26.42 10.99
#